data_98f12b3304682f8c5713acfdf4191396
#
_entry.id   98f12b3304682f8c5713acfdf4191396
#
_cell.length_a   1.000
_cell.length_b   1.000
_cell.length_c   1.000
_cell.angle_alpha   90.00
_cell.angle_beta   90.00
_cell.angle_gamma   90.00
#
_symmetry.space_group_name_H-M   'P 1'
#
loop_
_entity.id
_entity.type
_entity.pdbx_description
1 polymer ?
#
loop_
_entity_poly.entity_id
_entity_poly.type
_entity_poly.pdbx_seq_one_letter_code
_entity_poly.pdbx_strand_id
1 'polypeptide(L)'
;MRPVHRKVLWASLVAGIAIALVPGAALAVFSAPPAVTARATAATISAPGGFTATAASTTTVNLSWTAPPTLTGYTLSQSAGTLAGCSATPSGTSCTATGLTSHTAYTWTLKAAYNNWLSSSVQASATTMSAVGFTLAGKATDGTAGTSSSTATGVTTISGADLLILIYRQGSSAVGITSVSGSAISGTATAITSQAPANSNSEVAAYHATGTGTSNGTVTVSFSASNNVSTSIDVVQLSGDNTASPIVQSAVTASSSSGATVTGGALSGASASDGELFFAVLTTATSMSTPTGYTVLDVPASTVHGVWGSSSASTAGITTSLGGSSYWGTIEIEISHG
;
A
#
# COMPACT_ATOMS: atom_id res chain seq x y z
N MET A 1 11.55 -37.55 -7.39
CA MET A 1 12.93 -37.04 -7.18
C MET A 1 13.89 -38.16 -7.52
N ARG A 2 14.66 -38.02 -8.58
CA ARG A 2 15.70 -38.99 -8.96
C ARG A 2 17.05 -38.42 -8.56
N PRO A 3 17.91 -39.15 -7.85
CA PRO A 3 19.25 -38.68 -7.50
C PRO A 3 20.13 -38.67 -8.75
N VAL A 4 20.79 -37.54 -8.98
CA VAL A 4 21.80 -37.39 -10.05
C VAL A 4 23.07 -38.05 -9.52
N HIS A 5 23.38 -39.23 -10.08
CA HIS A 5 24.64 -39.92 -9.83
C HIS A 5 25.81 -39.15 -10.46
N ARG A 6 26.67 -38.61 -9.63
CA ARG A 6 28.00 -38.12 -10.05
C ARG A 6 28.83 -39.31 -10.52
N LYS A 7 29.03 -39.44 -11.83
CA LYS A 7 30.04 -40.34 -12.38
C LYS A 7 31.39 -39.65 -12.26
N VAL A 8 32.19 -40.07 -11.32
CA VAL A 8 33.63 -39.75 -11.27
C VAL A 8 34.30 -40.72 -12.22
N LEU A 9 34.80 -40.25 -13.37
CA LEU A 9 35.64 -41.04 -14.26
C LEU A 9 37.05 -41.11 -13.67
N TRP A 10 37.41 -42.27 -13.18
CA TRP A 10 38.82 -42.62 -12.90
C TRP A 10 39.44 -43.13 -14.18
N ALA A 11 40.27 -42.33 -14.82
CA ALA A 11 41.16 -42.81 -15.86
C ALA A 11 42.40 -43.40 -15.20
N SER A 12 42.42 -44.72 -15.00
CA SER A 12 43.62 -45.42 -14.60
C SER A 12 44.43 -45.74 -15.85
N LEU A 13 45.50 -45.00 -16.08
CA LEU A 13 46.49 -45.35 -17.09
C LEU A 13 47.45 -46.40 -16.51
N VAL A 14 47.18 -47.67 -16.75
CA VAL A 14 48.12 -48.77 -16.47
C VAL A 14 49.08 -48.85 -17.65
N ALA A 15 50.26 -48.28 -17.49
CA ALA A 15 51.36 -48.53 -18.44
C ALA A 15 51.99 -49.88 -18.13
N GLY A 16 51.61 -50.89 -18.91
CA GLY A 16 52.29 -52.20 -18.85
C GLY A 16 53.66 -52.11 -19.54
N ILE A 17 54.74 -52.35 -18.79
CA ILE A 17 56.10 -52.49 -19.31
C ILE A 17 56.34 -53.96 -19.62
N ALA A 18 56.39 -54.28 -20.90
CA ALA A 18 56.87 -55.60 -21.35
C ALA A 18 58.40 -55.52 -21.41
N ILE A 19 59.07 -56.28 -20.51
CA ILE A 19 60.53 -56.42 -20.53
C ILE A 19 60.90 -57.63 -21.39
N ALA A 20 61.44 -57.34 -22.57
CA ALA A 20 62.12 -58.41 -23.38
C ALA A 20 63.57 -58.56 -22.88
N LEU A 21 63.88 -59.72 -22.29
CA LEU A 21 65.28 -60.05 -21.94
C LEU A 21 66.08 -60.32 -23.19
N VAL A 22 67.02 -59.44 -23.54
CA VAL A 22 68.06 -59.63 -24.48
C VAL A 22 69.36 -59.81 -23.71
N PRO A 23 70.11 -60.90 -23.87
CA PRO A 23 71.37 -61.14 -23.16
C PRO A 23 72.43 -60.12 -23.64
N GLY A 24 72.90 -59.28 -22.70
CA GLY A 24 73.99 -58.34 -22.93
C GLY A 24 73.63 -56.87 -22.95
N ALA A 25 72.41 -56.49 -22.66
CA ALA A 25 72.04 -55.09 -22.62
C ALA A 25 72.23 -54.49 -21.22
N ALA A 26 72.86 -53.32 -21.11
CA ALA A 26 72.98 -52.56 -19.94
C ALA A 26 71.57 -52.18 -19.40
N LEU A 27 71.34 -52.41 -18.10
CA LEU A 27 70.10 -51.98 -17.44
C LEU A 27 70.02 -50.45 -17.44
N ALA A 28 69.18 -49.88 -18.27
CA ALA A 28 68.82 -48.52 -18.17
C ALA A 28 67.81 -48.41 -16.98
N VAL A 29 68.20 -47.78 -15.88
CA VAL A 29 67.31 -47.47 -14.80
C VAL A 29 66.45 -46.28 -15.27
N PHE A 30 65.25 -46.58 -15.68
CA PHE A 30 64.25 -45.49 -15.88
C PHE A 30 63.74 -45.07 -14.47
N SER A 31 64.22 -43.95 -13.98
CA SER A 31 63.57 -43.32 -12.86
C SER A 31 62.21 -42.80 -13.32
N ALA A 32 61.14 -43.30 -12.73
CA ALA A 32 59.79 -42.75 -13.00
C ALA A 32 59.81 -41.26 -12.68
N PRO A 33 59.29 -40.42 -13.60
CA PRO A 33 59.14 -39.02 -13.26
C PRO A 33 58.23 -38.87 -12.00
N PRO A 34 58.48 -37.85 -11.14
CA PRO A 34 57.66 -37.67 -9.96
C PRO A 34 56.20 -37.56 -10.33
N ALA A 35 55.36 -38.31 -9.65
CA ALA A 35 53.91 -38.28 -9.88
C ALA A 35 53.38 -36.85 -9.75
N VAL A 36 53.03 -36.28 -10.88
CA VAL A 36 52.35 -34.96 -10.91
C VAL A 36 50.93 -35.20 -10.43
N THR A 37 50.69 -34.94 -9.15
CA THR A 37 49.34 -34.87 -8.59
C THR A 37 48.67 -33.62 -9.11
N ALA A 38 47.96 -33.73 -10.21
CA ALA A 38 47.07 -32.67 -10.68
C ALA A 38 45.93 -32.50 -9.66
N ARG A 39 45.98 -31.47 -8.84
CA ARG A 39 44.86 -31.07 -7.98
C ARG A 39 43.91 -30.25 -8.85
N ALA A 40 42.79 -30.81 -9.23
CA ALA A 40 41.69 -30.03 -9.77
C ALA A 40 40.90 -29.48 -8.61
N THR A 41 41.04 -28.18 -8.32
CA THR A 41 40.11 -27.44 -7.46
C THR A 41 38.86 -27.11 -8.28
N ALA A 42 37.72 -27.66 -7.88
CA ALA A 42 36.44 -27.22 -8.46
C ALA A 42 36.27 -25.73 -8.17
N ALA A 43 36.20 -24.90 -9.22
CA ALA A 43 35.84 -23.51 -9.06
C ALA A 43 34.41 -23.42 -8.54
N THR A 44 34.21 -22.71 -7.44
CA THR A 44 32.87 -22.40 -6.91
C THR A 44 32.41 -21.08 -7.49
N ILE A 45 31.16 -21.03 -7.96
CA ILE A 45 30.53 -19.77 -8.39
C ILE A 45 30.08 -19.05 -7.13
N SER A 46 30.51 -17.82 -6.94
CA SER A 46 30.04 -16.97 -5.84
C SER A 46 28.56 -16.66 -6.01
N ALA A 47 27.82 -16.71 -4.89
CA ALA A 47 26.43 -16.29 -4.87
C ALA A 47 26.32 -14.77 -5.11
N PRO A 48 25.17 -14.25 -5.60
CA PRO A 48 24.89 -12.82 -5.62
C PRO A 48 25.01 -12.23 -4.23
N GLY A 49 25.62 -11.04 -4.12
CA GLY A 49 25.76 -10.32 -2.84
C GLY A 49 24.60 -9.36 -2.60
N GLY A 50 24.32 -9.04 -1.33
CA GLY A 50 23.39 -7.97 -0.96
C GLY A 50 21.98 -8.13 -1.56
N PHE A 51 21.48 -9.36 -1.70
CA PHE A 51 20.14 -9.58 -2.23
C PHE A 51 19.10 -9.05 -1.26
N THR A 52 18.31 -8.07 -1.70
CA THR A 52 17.27 -7.39 -0.91
C THR A 52 15.93 -7.41 -1.65
N ALA A 53 14.86 -7.44 -0.87
CA ALA A 53 13.49 -7.24 -1.32
C ALA A 53 12.87 -6.12 -0.48
N THR A 54 12.32 -5.09 -1.12
CA THR A 54 11.72 -3.94 -0.44
C THR A 54 10.33 -3.70 -1.02
N ALA A 55 9.31 -3.71 -0.16
CA ALA A 55 7.95 -3.37 -0.59
C ALA A 55 7.94 -1.96 -1.20
N ALA A 56 7.30 -1.82 -2.35
CA ALA A 56 7.20 -0.57 -3.09
C ALA A 56 5.75 -0.09 -3.21
N SER A 57 4.79 -1.02 -3.10
CA SER A 57 3.35 -0.71 -3.09
C SER A 57 2.56 -1.90 -2.54
N THR A 58 1.24 -1.79 -2.59
CA THR A 58 0.31 -2.89 -2.26
C THR A 58 0.44 -4.10 -3.19
N THR A 59 1.02 -3.95 -4.38
CA THR A 59 1.10 -4.99 -5.42
C THR A 59 2.48 -5.16 -6.02
N THR A 60 3.51 -4.44 -5.52
CA THR A 60 4.86 -4.47 -6.08
C THR A 60 5.94 -4.54 -5.01
N VAL A 61 7.05 -5.22 -5.34
CA VAL A 61 8.27 -5.31 -4.51
C VAL A 61 9.49 -5.09 -5.39
N ASN A 62 10.38 -4.20 -4.98
CA ASN A 62 11.67 -3.97 -5.62
C ASN A 62 12.69 -5.00 -5.13
N LEU A 63 13.35 -5.67 -6.06
CA LEU A 63 14.43 -6.60 -5.83
C LEU A 63 15.75 -5.99 -6.32
N SER A 64 16.83 -6.11 -5.54
CA SER A 64 18.16 -5.68 -5.94
C SER A 64 19.25 -6.57 -5.37
N TRP A 65 20.38 -6.68 -6.08
CA TRP A 65 21.53 -7.49 -5.69
C TRP A 65 22.82 -6.98 -6.31
N THR A 66 23.94 -7.49 -5.82
CA THR A 66 25.27 -7.22 -6.38
C THR A 66 25.74 -8.42 -7.20
N ALA A 67 26.21 -8.15 -8.40
CA ALA A 67 26.76 -9.19 -9.29
C ALA A 67 28.07 -9.78 -8.75
N PRO A 68 28.24 -11.11 -8.74
CA PRO A 68 29.55 -11.72 -8.52
C PRO A 68 30.50 -11.46 -9.71
N PRO A 69 31.83 -11.60 -9.51
CA PRO A 69 32.81 -11.24 -10.54
C PRO A 69 32.69 -12.00 -11.86
N THR A 70 32.18 -13.22 -11.83
CA THR A 70 32.09 -14.08 -13.01
C THR A 70 30.71 -14.71 -13.07
N LEU A 71 29.92 -14.37 -14.10
CA LEU A 71 28.59 -14.92 -14.35
C LEU A 71 28.21 -14.81 -15.83
N THR A 72 27.25 -15.64 -16.27
CA THR A 72 26.56 -15.51 -17.56
C THR A 72 25.10 -15.08 -17.41
N GLY A 73 24.56 -15.06 -16.18
CA GLY A 73 23.21 -14.66 -15.86
C GLY A 73 22.79 -15.06 -14.44
N TYR A 74 21.49 -15.01 -14.19
CA TYR A 74 20.88 -15.38 -12.92
C TYR A 74 19.72 -16.34 -13.12
N THR A 75 19.31 -17.00 -12.04
CA THR A 75 17.99 -17.65 -11.94
C THR A 75 17.27 -17.06 -10.74
N LEU A 76 16.05 -16.57 -10.95
CA LEU A 76 15.18 -15.97 -9.94
C LEU A 76 13.88 -16.78 -9.85
N SER A 77 13.44 -17.09 -8.65
CA SER A 77 12.15 -17.73 -8.40
C SER A 77 11.44 -17.05 -7.21
N GLN A 78 10.12 -17.15 -7.19
CA GLN A 78 9.24 -16.61 -6.16
C GLN A 78 8.52 -17.74 -5.43
N SER A 79 8.27 -17.59 -4.13
CA SER A 79 7.69 -18.64 -3.27
C SER A 79 6.22 -18.95 -3.58
N ALA A 80 5.45 -17.97 -4.03
CA ALA A 80 4.02 -18.11 -4.30
C ALA A 80 3.60 -17.23 -5.48
N GLY A 81 2.59 -17.68 -6.23
CA GLY A 81 2.08 -16.98 -7.41
C GLY A 81 3.02 -17.06 -8.61
N THR A 82 2.72 -16.27 -9.63
CA THR A 82 3.52 -16.16 -10.85
C THR A 82 4.54 -15.03 -10.71
N LEU A 83 5.79 -15.27 -11.05
CA LEU A 83 6.80 -14.22 -11.12
C LEU A 83 6.48 -13.29 -12.30
N ALA A 84 5.89 -12.12 -12.01
CA ALA A 84 5.57 -11.09 -12.99
C ALA A 84 6.44 -9.84 -12.74
N GLY A 85 6.69 -9.04 -13.78
CA GLY A 85 7.54 -7.86 -13.72
C GLY A 85 9.05 -8.15 -13.64
N CYS A 86 9.44 -9.33 -13.14
CA CYS A 86 10.80 -9.84 -13.15
C CYS A 86 10.91 -11.04 -14.09
N SER A 87 12.04 -11.17 -14.80
CA SER A 87 12.36 -12.40 -15.56
C SER A 87 12.82 -13.49 -14.61
N ALA A 88 12.47 -14.76 -14.90
CA ALA A 88 13.06 -15.91 -14.21
C ALA A 88 14.59 -16.02 -14.44
N THR A 89 15.10 -15.38 -15.50
CA THR A 89 16.52 -15.27 -15.84
C THR A 89 16.88 -13.80 -16.06
N PRO A 90 17.00 -12.99 -14.99
CA PRO A 90 17.30 -11.56 -15.12
C PRO A 90 18.69 -11.35 -15.74
N SER A 91 18.83 -10.31 -16.57
CA SER A 91 20.11 -9.86 -17.13
C SER A 91 20.76 -8.73 -16.34
N GLY A 92 19.98 -8.01 -15.54
CA GLY A 92 20.43 -6.91 -14.66
C GLY A 92 20.63 -7.35 -13.22
N THR A 93 20.85 -6.36 -12.33
CA THR A 93 21.03 -6.53 -10.88
C THR A 93 19.85 -6.01 -10.07
N SER A 94 18.75 -5.70 -10.72
CA SER A 94 17.48 -5.30 -10.08
C SER A 94 16.30 -5.61 -10.98
N CYS A 95 15.12 -5.75 -10.38
CA CYS A 95 13.83 -5.77 -11.07
C CYS A 95 12.71 -5.46 -10.08
N THR A 96 11.50 -5.17 -10.59
CA THR A 96 10.31 -4.99 -9.77
C THR A 96 9.35 -6.14 -10.01
N ALA A 97 9.10 -6.94 -8.97
CA ALA A 97 8.05 -7.94 -8.97
C ALA A 97 6.69 -7.22 -8.89
N THR A 98 5.73 -7.63 -9.75
CA THR A 98 4.42 -6.98 -9.91
C THR A 98 3.28 -8.00 -9.81
N GLY A 99 2.03 -7.52 -9.72
CA GLY A 99 0.84 -8.39 -9.66
C GLY A 99 0.75 -9.20 -8.36
N LEU A 100 1.36 -8.71 -7.30
CA LEU A 100 1.33 -9.31 -5.98
C LEU A 100 0.02 -8.99 -5.25
N THR A 101 -0.34 -9.78 -4.26
CA THR A 101 -1.49 -9.52 -3.37
C THR A 101 -1.05 -8.59 -2.23
N SER A 102 -1.88 -7.62 -1.85
CA SER A 102 -1.62 -6.71 -0.74
C SER A 102 -1.49 -7.46 0.59
N HIS A 103 -0.71 -6.91 1.52
CA HIS A 103 -0.44 -7.44 2.86
C HIS A 103 -0.03 -8.92 2.86
N THR A 104 0.76 -9.32 1.88
CA THR A 104 1.16 -10.72 1.68
C THR A 104 2.68 -10.85 1.67
N ALA A 105 3.20 -11.80 2.44
CA ALA A 105 4.62 -12.09 2.50
C ALA A 105 5.06 -12.95 1.29
N TYR A 106 6.12 -12.52 0.63
CA TYR A 106 6.77 -13.23 -0.47
C TYR A 106 8.24 -13.43 -0.17
N THR A 107 8.78 -14.55 -0.65
CA THR A 107 10.21 -14.85 -0.60
C THR A 107 10.73 -15.12 -2.00
N TRP A 108 11.81 -14.48 -2.36
CA TRP A 108 12.51 -14.70 -3.63
C TRP A 108 13.81 -15.44 -3.38
N THR A 109 14.14 -16.34 -4.29
CA THR A 109 15.38 -17.12 -4.28
C THR A 109 16.17 -16.80 -5.53
N LEU A 110 17.40 -16.33 -5.37
CA LEU A 110 18.30 -15.91 -6.43
C LEU A 110 19.57 -16.75 -6.44
N LYS A 111 20.06 -17.13 -7.63
CA LYS A 111 21.35 -17.78 -7.85
C LYS A 111 22.06 -17.10 -9.01
N ALA A 112 23.39 -17.02 -8.97
CA ALA A 112 24.20 -16.69 -10.12
C ALA A 112 24.41 -17.95 -11.00
N ALA A 113 24.45 -17.75 -12.30
CA ALA A 113 24.69 -18.79 -13.30
C ALA A 113 25.98 -18.49 -14.09
N TYR A 114 26.78 -19.51 -14.34
CA TYR A 114 27.90 -19.47 -15.28
C TYR A 114 27.82 -20.71 -16.17
N ASN A 115 27.43 -20.52 -17.41
CA ASN A 115 27.06 -21.63 -18.32
C ASN A 115 25.99 -22.52 -17.64
N ASN A 116 26.28 -23.82 -17.45
CA ASN A 116 25.41 -24.79 -16.83
C ASN A 116 25.59 -24.93 -15.30
N TRP A 117 26.41 -24.09 -14.69
CA TRP A 117 26.73 -24.12 -13.26
C TRP A 117 25.94 -23.05 -12.52
N LEU A 118 25.45 -23.40 -11.32
CA LEU A 118 24.73 -22.47 -10.45
C LEU A 118 25.46 -22.30 -9.12
N SER A 119 25.45 -21.10 -8.58
CA SER A 119 25.90 -20.81 -7.22
C SER A 119 24.98 -21.44 -6.16
N SER A 120 25.37 -21.34 -4.89
CA SER A 120 24.43 -21.44 -3.79
C SER A 120 23.35 -20.37 -3.93
N SER A 121 22.14 -20.64 -3.40
CA SER A 121 21.03 -19.70 -3.39
C SER A 121 21.18 -18.66 -2.29
N VAL A 122 20.76 -17.43 -2.57
CA VAL A 122 20.45 -16.38 -1.58
C VAL A 122 18.96 -16.12 -1.60
N GLN A 123 18.40 -15.69 -0.48
CA GLN A 123 16.97 -15.38 -0.35
C GLN A 123 16.78 -13.98 0.21
N ALA A 124 15.69 -13.34 -0.21
CA ALA A 124 15.19 -12.10 0.35
C ALA A 124 13.67 -12.20 0.44
N SER A 125 13.09 -11.60 1.49
CA SER A 125 11.65 -11.61 1.73
C SER A 125 11.15 -10.20 1.97
N ALA A 126 9.93 -9.93 1.53
CA ALA A 126 9.19 -8.71 1.86
C ALA A 126 7.70 -9.03 1.96
N THR A 127 6.99 -8.25 2.77
CA THR A 127 5.53 -8.21 2.77
C THR A 127 5.09 -6.99 1.98
N THR A 128 4.19 -7.16 1.00
CA THR A 128 3.59 -6.04 0.28
C THR A 128 2.84 -5.12 1.24
N MET A 129 2.75 -3.84 0.92
CA MET A 129 2.05 -2.86 1.75
C MET A 129 0.55 -3.18 1.85
N SER A 130 -0.10 -2.72 2.93
CA SER A 130 -1.54 -2.90 3.15
C SER A 130 -2.34 -1.95 2.27
N ALA A 131 -3.47 -2.40 1.74
CA ALA A 131 -4.43 -1.49 1.12
C ALA A 131 -5.17 -0.71 2.19
N VAL A 132 -5.43 0.58 1.94
CA VAL A 132 -6.24 1.41 2.84
C VAL A 132 -7.69 0.93 2.82
N GLY A 133 -8.25 0.73 4.00
CA GLY A 133 -9.64 0.40 4.23
C GLY A 133 -10.37 1.48 5.04
N PHE A 134 -11.67 1.60 4.82
CA PHE A 134 -12.53 2.58 5.47
C PHE A 134 -13.71 1.87 6.14
N THR A 135 -14.00 2.20 7.38
CA THR A 135 -15.14 1.67 8.15
C THR A 135 -15.85 2.79 8.86
N LEU A 136 -17.17 2.91 8.70
CA LEU A 136 -17.97 3.86 9.46
C LEU A 136 -18.02 3.40 10.93
N ALA A 137 -17.31 4.11 11.80
CA ALA A 137 -17.19 3.82 13.22
C ALA A 137 -18.37 4.35 14.04
N GLY A 138 -19.05 5.36 13.53
CA GLY A 138 -20.24 5.96 14.12
C GLY A 138 -20.68 7.19 13.37
N LYS A 139 -21.92 7.59 13.61
CA LYS A 139 -22.50 8.80 12.99
C LYS A 139 -23.54 9.47 13.87
N ALA A 140 -23.79 10.73 13.63
CA ALA A 140 -24.95 11.44 14.16
C ALA A 140 -25.51 12.41 13.13
N THR A 141 -26.82 12.53 13.14
CA THR A 141 -27.53 13.65 12.51
C THR A 141 -28.25 14.39 13.61
N ASP A 142 -27.80 15.58 13.92
CA ASP A 142 -28.44 16.44 14.92
C ASP A 142 -29.28 17.50 14.19
N GLY A 143 -30.60 17.39 14.33
CA GLY A 143 -31.54 18.35 13.82
C GLY A 143 -31.90 19.44 14.84
N THR A 144 -31.25 19.48 16.02
CA THR A 144 -31.60 20.36 17.11
C THR A 144 -31.02 21.76 16.87
N ALA A 145 -31.89 22.72 16.56
CA ALA A 145 -31.53 24.13 16.45
C ALA A 145 -31.15 24.70 17.83
N GLY A 146 -30.22 25.64 17.85
CA GLY A 146 -29.91 26.45 19.04
C GLY A 146 -28.87 25.87 19.98
N THR A 147 -28.14 24.81 19.62
CA THR A 147 -27.06 24.21 20.42
C THR A 147 -25.68 24.78 20.05
N SER A 148 -24.80 24.89 21.07
CA SER A 148 -23.39 25.25 20.87
C SER A 148 -22.49 24.02 20.64
N SER A 149 -23.07 22.82 20.53
CA SER A 149 -22.35 21.58 20.22
C SER A 149 -23.31 20.55 19.64
N SER A 150 -22.73 19.59 18.88
CA SER A 150 -23.41 18.41 18.38
C SER A 150 -22.56 17.17 18.71
N THR A 151 -23.19 16.04 19.02
CA THR A 151 -22.49 14.85 19.50
C THR A 151 -22.95 13.58 18.78
N ALA A 152 -22.00 12.86 18.18
CA ALA A 152 -22.17 11.47 17.77
C ALA A 152 -21.97 10.57 19.00
N THR A 153 -22.91 9.65 19.24
CA THR A 153 -22.86 8.67 20.34
C THR A 153 -22.77 7.26 19.78
N GLY A 154 -22.37 6.28 20.61
CA GLY A 154 -22.25 4.90 20.18
C GLY A 154 -21.07 4.66 19.22
N VAL A 155 -20.10 5.57 19.20
CA VAL A 155 -18.93 5.46 18.32
C VAL A 155 -18.04 4.32 18.80
N THR A 156 -17.71 3.40 17.89
CA THR A 156 -16.82 2.26 18.15
C THR A 156 -15.50 2.44 17.43
N THR A 157 -14.40 2.50 18.18
CA THR A 157 -13.07 2.71 17.60
C THR A 157 -12.08 1.64 18.07
N ILE A 158 -11.02 1.43 17.29
CA ILE A 158 -9.86 0.64 17.67
C ILE A 158 -8.81 1.58 18.28
N SER A 159 -8.15 1.12 19.35
CA SER A 159 -7.09 1.91 19.99
C SER A 159 -5.92 2.14 19.03
N GLY A 160 -5.53 3.41 18.87
CA GLY A 160 -4.43 3.80 18.00
C GLY A 160 -4.77 3.86 16.51
N ALA A 161 -5.99 3.47 16.10
CA ALA A 161 -6.40 3.60 14.70
C ALA A 161 -6.64 5.08 14.33
N ASP A 162 -6.30 5.44 13.09
CA ASP A 162 -6.58 6.76 12.56
C ASP A 162 -8.05 6.92 12.20
N LEU A 163 -8.58 8.09 12.49
CA LEU A 163 -9.97 8.44 12.28
C LEU A 163 -10.10 9.72 11.44
N LEU A 164 -11.01 9.70 10.48
CA LEU A 164 -11.50 10.89 9.82
C LEU A 164 -12.87 11.26 10.40
N ILE A 165 -13.01 12.49 10.86
CA ILE A 165 -14.26 13.03 11.37
C ILE A 165 -14.77 14.04 10.36
N LEU A 166 -15.86 13.68 9.68
CA LEU A 166 -16.45 14.43 8.60
C LEU A 166 -17.68 15.13 9.14
N ILE A 167 -17.75 16.43 8.96
CA ILE A 167 -18.77 17.27 9.55
C ILE A 167 -19.48 18.03 8.43
N TYR A 168 -20.78 17.83 8.31
CA TYR A 168 -21.67 18.72 7.59
C TYR A 168 -22.40 19.60 8.59
N ARG A 169 -22.36 20.88 8.37
CA ARG A 169 -23.11 21.87 9.15
C ARG A 169 -23.94 22.74 8.22
N GLN A 170 -25.19 22.90 8.57
CA GLN A 170 -26.08 23.90 7.97
C GLN A 170 -26.38 24.96 9.03
N GLY A 171 -26.16 26.24 8.73
CA GLY A 171 -26.38 27.32 9.71
C GLY A 171 -25.79 28.64 9.27
N SER A 172 -25.77 29.63 10.17
CA SER A 172 -25.17 30.93 9.89
C SER A 172 -23.69 30.80 9.58
N SER A 173 -23.21 31.46 8.53
CA SER A 173 -21.80 31.54 8.16
C SER A 173 -20.89 32.13 9.26
N ALA A 174 -21.50 32.87 10.22
CA ALA A 174 -20.75 33.43 11.34
C ALA A 174 -20.42 32.44 12.45
N VAL A 175 -20.97 31.22 12.42
CA VAL A 175 -20.70 30.18 13.44
C VAL A 175 -19.67 29.20 12.88
N GLY A 176 -18.47 29.21 13.47
CA GLY A 176 -17.39 28.27 13.10
C GLY A 176 -17.28 27.10 14.06
N ILE A 177 -16.64 26.00 13.60
CA ILE A 177 -16.25 24.88 14.46
C ILE A 177 -15.05 25.33 15.30
N THR A 178 -15.14 25.21 16.64
CA THR A 178 -14.08 25.60 17.58
C THR A 178 -13.25 24.41 18.05
N SER A 179 -13.87 23.26 18.22
CA SER A 179 -13.16 22.03 18.59
C SER A 179 -13.94 20.78 18.18
N VAL A 180 -13.21 19.68 18.01
CA VAL A 180 -13.76 18.33 17.87
C VAL A 180 -13.04 17.45 18.89
N SER A 181 -13.81 16.89 19.85
CA SER A 181 -13.29 16.10 20.97
C SER A 181 -14.28 15.02 21.39
N GLY A 182 -13.93 14.17 22.34
CA GLY A 182 -14.86 13.16 22.86
C GLY A 182 -14.15 11.91 23.37
N SER A 183 -14.89 11.00 23.99
CA SER A 183 -14.33 9.78 24.57
C SER A 183 -13.86 8.75 23.53
N ALA A 184 -14.32 8.84 22.29
CA ALA A 184 -13.92 7.96 21.19
C ALA A 184 -12.56 8.34 20.57
N ILE A 185 -12.06 9.56 20.84
CA ILE A 185 -10.83 10.09 20.26
C ILE A 185 -9.83 10.50 21.35
N SER A 186 -8.55 10.38 21.04
CA SER A 186 -7.46 10.80 21.93
C SER A 186 -7.20 12.29 21.76
N GLY A 187 -7.47 13.06 22.80
CA GLY A 187 -7.28 14.51 22.79
C GLY A 187 -8.30 15.26 21.94
N THR A 188 -7.84 16.28 21.23
CA THR A 188 -8.64 17.10 20.31
C THR A 188 -8.24 16.77 18.86
N ALA A 189 -9.22 16.59 17.98
CA ALA A 189 -8.97 16.34 16.58
C ALA A 189 -8.31 17.55 15.89
N THR A 190 -7.44 17.26 14.91
CA THR A 190 -6.75 18.27 14.12
C THR A 190 -7.52 18.52 12.82
N ALA A 191 -7.76 19.78 12.49
CA ALA A 191 -8.42 20.14 11.23
C ALA A 191 -7.55 19.77 10.02
N ILE A 192 -8.17 19.12 9.03
CA ILE A 192 -7.56 18.85 7.71
C ILE A 192 -7.93 20.02 6.79
N THR A 193 -9.22 20.22 6.55
CA THR A 193 -9.73 21.25 5.64
C THR A 193 -11.22 21.50 5.87
N SER A 194 -11.74 22.60 5.32
CA SER A 194 -13.17 22.87 5.25
C SER A 194 -13.53 23.61 3.96
N GLN A 195 -14.80 23.50 3.53
CA GLN A 195 -15.35 24.17 2.37
C GLN A 195 -16.82 24.51 2.56
N ALA A 196 -17.22 25.70 2.15
CA ALA A 196 -18.63 26.12 2.10
C ALA A 196 -19.11 26.08 0.63
N PRO A 197 -20.27 25.44 0.35
CA PRO A 197 -20.94 25.57 -0.93
C PRO A 197 -21.31 27.04 -1.23
N ALA A 198 -21.26 27.42 -2.51
CA ALA A 198 -21.64 28.77 -2.91
C ALA A 198 -23.12 29.07 -2.55
N ASN A 199 -23.40 30.32 -2.18
CA ASN A 199 -24.74 30.81 -1.83
C ASN A 199 -25.45 29.99 -0.75
N SER A 200 -24.71 29.39 0.19
CA SER A 200 -25.28 28.63 1.28
C SER A 200 -24.65 29.02 2.62
N ASN A 201 -25.42 28.76 3.69
CA ASN A 201 -24.93 28.82 5.06
C ASN A 201 -24.44 27.43 5.52
N SER A 202 -24.12 26.55 4.59
CA SER A 202 -23.62 25.21 4.85
C SER A 202 -22.09 25.17 4.81
N GLU A 203 -21.50 24.28 5.56
CA GLU A 203 -20.05 24.01 5.58
C GLU A 203 -19.81 22.52 5.65
N VAL A 204 -18.77 22.07 4.97
CA VAL A 204 -18.16 20.76 5.17
C VAL A 204 -16.79 20.96 5.81
N ALA A 205 -16.45 20.10 6.75
CA ALA A 205 -15.15 20.10 7.37
C ALA A 205 -14.67 18.66 7.59
N ALA A 206 -13.38 18.46 7.52
CA ALA A 206 -12.73 17.19 7.82
C ALA A 206 -11.66 17.39 8.89
N TYR A 207 -11.64 16.47 9.85
CA TYR A 207 -10.68 16.43 10.95
C TYR A 207 -10.06 15.06 11.04
N HIS A 208 -8.81 15.02 11.49
CA HIS A 208 -8.08 13.80 11.81
C HIS A 208 -7.96 13.65 13.32
N ALA A 209 -8.10 12.42 13.82
CA ALA A 209 -7.90 12.06 15.22
C ALA A 209 -7.42 10.61 15.34
N THR A 210 -7.01 10.22 16.55
CA THR A 210 -6.64 8.83 16.86
C THR A 210 -7.70 8.22 17.79
N GLY A 211 -8.09 6.98 17.53
CA GLY A 211 -9.10 6.24 18.29
C GLY A 211 -8.61 5.79 19.67
N THR A 212 -9.51 5.80 20.67
CA THR A 212 -9.21 5.35 22.04
C THR A 212 -9.47 3.86 22.29
N GLY A 213 -10.12 3.15 21.37
CA GLY A 213 -10.49 1.73 21.54
C GLY A 213 -11.77 1.54 22.36
N THR A 214 -12.71 2.45 22.26
CA THR A 214 -14.01 2.34 22.93
C THR A 214 -15.06 1.69 22.04
N SER A 215 -16.02 0.97 22.65
CA SER A 215 -17.18 0.37 21.96
C SER A 215 -18.46 1.22 22.05
N ASN A 216 -18.47 2.30 22.80
CA ASN A 216 -19.64 3.18 22.98
C ASN A 216 -19.18 4.60 23.34
N GLY A 217 -18.28 5.14 22.54
CA GLY A 217 -17.73 6.47 22.76
C GLY A 217 -18.57 7.60 22.17
N THR A 218 -18.06 8.80 22.34
CA THR A 218 -18.65 10.03 21.79
C THR A 218 -17.63 10.80 20.96
N VAL A 219 -18.13 11.50 19.94
CA VAL A 219 -17.41 12.56 19.24
C VAL A 219 -18.30 13.81 19.29
N THR A 220 -17.79 14.87 19.88
CA THR A 220 -18.52 16.15 20.08
C THR A 220 -17.84 17.25 19.25
N VAL A 221 -18.62 17.91 18.43
CA VAL A 221 -18.26 19.13 17.70
C VAL A 221 -18.79 20.32 18.43
N SER A 222 -17.91 21.25 18.80
CA SER A 222 -18.28 22.51 19.49
C SER A 222 -18.23 23.68 18.52
N PHE A 223 -19.12 24.64 18.70
CA PHE A 223 -19.27 25.81 17.84
C PHE A 223 -18.97 27.11 18.58
N SER A 224 -18.59 28.17 17.86
CA SER A 224 -18.31 29.50 18.39
C SER A 224 -19.55 30.23 18.95
N ALA A 225 -20.74 29.79 18.56
CA ALA A 225 -22.03 30.27 19.04
C ALA A 225 -23.09 29.19 18.86
N SER A 226 -24.31 29.42 19.34
CA SER A 226 -25.43 28.50 19.09
C SER A 226 -25.68 28.35 17.58
N ASN A 227 -25.58 27.09 17.09
CA ASN A 227 -25.89 26.76 15.72
C ASN A 227 -27.40 26.53 15.56
N ASN A 228 -28.02 27.22 14.62
CA ASN A 228 -29.49 27.24 14.52
C ASN A 228 -30.04 26.15 13.58
N VAL A 229 -29.22 25.20 13.10
CA VAL A 229 -29.62 24.20 12.10
C VAL A 229 -28.84 22.91 12.23
N SER A 230 -29.13 21.97 11.32
CA SER A 230 -28.68 20.60 11.34
C SER A 230 -27.15 20.46 11.25
N THR A 231 -26.62 19.53 12.03
CA THR A 231 -25.22 19.04 11.90
C THR A 231 -25.24 17.54 11.72
N SER A 232 -24.48 17.04 10.74
CA SER A 232 -24.16 15.61 10.64
C SER A 232 -22.69 15.40 10.96
N ILE A 233 -22.39 14.31 11.64
CA ILE A 233 -21.04 13.88 12.00
C ILE A 233 -20.90 12.45 11.54
N ASP A 234 -19.91 12.16 10.67
CA ASP A 234 -19.53 10.82 10.31
C ASP A 234 -18.11 10.56 10.82
N VAL A 235 -17.94 9.48 11.56
CA VAL A 235 -16.64 9.04 12.07
C VAL A 235 -16.21 7.84 11.26
N VAL A 236 -15.18 7.99 10.42
CA VAL A 236 -14.64 6.94 9.57
C VAL A 236 -13.30 6.49 10.14
N GLN A 237 -13.18 5.21 10.45
CA GLN A 237 -11.93 4.60 10.89
C GLN A 237 -11.16 4.07 9.70
N LEU A 238 -9.85 4.32 9.69
CA LEU A 238 -8.89 3.86 8.70
C LEU A 238 -8.29 2.51 9.13
N SER A 239 -7.81 1.76 8.15
CA SER A 239 -7.02 0.54 8.34
C SER A 239 -6.06 0.36 7.17
N GLY A 240 -4.90 -0.24 7.41
CA GLY A 240 -3.88 -0.41 6.38
C GLY A 240 -3.23 0.90 5.92
N ASP A 241 -3.46 1.97 6.62
CA ASP A 241 -2.87 3.29 6.43
C ASP A 241 -1.50 3.41 7.13
N ASN A 242 -0.73 4.42 6.75
CA ASN A 242 0.50 4.78 7.42
C ASN A 242 0.19 5.62 8.67
N THR A 243 0.12 4.99 9.81
CA THR A 243 -0.24 5.63 11.10
C THR A 243 0.71 6.75 11.54
N ALA A 244 1.91 6.85 10.97
CA ALA A 244 2.83 7.96 11.26
C ALA A 244 2.47 9.24 10.48
N SER A 245 1.85 9.10 9.30
CA SER A 245 1.42 10.20 8.43
C SER A 245 0.28 9.73 7.52
N PRO A 246 -0.95 9.58 8.06
CA PRO A 246 -2.04 8.97 7.30
C PRO A 246 -2.57 9.87 6.19
N ILE A 247 -2.51 11.20 6.36
CA ILE A 247 -3.03 12.16 5.37
C ILE A 247 -1.91 12.64 4.46
N VAL A 248 -2.01 12.35 3.16
CA VAL A 248 -1.07 12.83 2.13
C VAL A 248 -1.43 14.24 1.70
N GLN A 249 -2.67 14.43 1.27
CA GLN A 249 -3.20 15.71 0.81
C GLN A 249 -4.72 15.73 0.87
N SER A 250 -5.28 16.92 0.71
CA SER A 250 -6.72 17.10 0.53
C SER A 250 -7.01 18.13 -0.55
N ALA A 251 -8.13 17.96 -1.24
CA ALA A 251 -8.65 18.92 -2.20
C ALA A 251 -10.07 19.30 -1.83
N VAL A 252 -10.43 20.55 -2.07
CA VAL A 252 -11.77 21.08 -1.82
C VAL A 252 -12.32 21.74 -3.07
N THR A 253 -13.61 21.58 -3.32
CA THR A 253 -14.30 22.22 -4.43
C THR A 253 -15.72 22.58 -4.03
N ALA A 254 -16.24 23.65 -4.59
CA ALA A 254 -17.64 24.06 -4.43
C ALA A 254 -18.21 24.53 -5.76
N SER A 255 -19.50 24.24 -5.98
CA SER A 255 -20.20 24.74 -7.17
C SER A 255 -20.45 26.24 -7.07
N SER A 256 -20.31 26.94 -8.19
CA SER A 256 -20.72 28.34 -8.35
C SER A 256 -22.19 28.51 -8.76
N SER A 257 -22.84 27.41 -9.19
CA SER A 257 -24.24 27.35 -9.62
C SER A 257 -24.87 26.01 -9.23
N SER A 258 -26.19 25.95 -9.15
CA SER A 258 -26.89 24.69 -8.95
C SER A 258 -26.72 23.78 -10.19
N GLY A 259 -26.52 22.50 -9.96
CA GLY A 259 -26.32 21.50 -11.03
C GLY A 259 -26.74 20.11 -10.59
N ALA A 260 -26.84 19.20 -11.57
CA ALA A 260 -27.20 17.80 -11.35
C ALA A 260 -25.94 16.87 -11.24
N THR A 261 -24.77 17.45 -11.14
CA THR A 261 -23.49 16.72 -11.00
C THR A 261 -22.65 17.39 -9.94
N VAL A 262 -22.10 16.59 -9.03
CA VAL A 262 -21.06 17.00 -8.07
C VAL A 262 -19.71 16.60 -8.67
N THR A 263 -18.74 17.51 -8.63
CA THR A 263 -17.38 17.25 -9.08
C THR A 263 -16.41 17.62 -7.95
N GLY A 264 -15.62 16.67 -7.51
CA GLY A 264 -14.60 16.87 -6.51
C GLY A 264 -13.36 17.60 -7.03
N GLY A 265 -12.47 17.96 -6.13
CA GLY A 265 -11.17 18.53 -6.43
C GLY A 265 -10.18 17.46 -6.92
N ALA A 266 -9.28 17.81 -7.82
CA ALA A 266 -8.24 16.90 -8.26
C ALA A 266 -7.11 16.80 -7.20
N LEU A 267 -6.68 15.57 -6.88
CA LEU A 267 -5.51 15.32 -6.05
C LEU A 267 -4.25 15.31 -6.92
N SER A 268 -3.28 16.16 -6.61
CA SER A 268 -2.08 16.31 -7.44
C SER A 268 -1.10 15.16 -7.23
N GLY A 269 -0.85 14.36 -8.28
CA GLY A 269 0.13 13.27 -8.20
C GLY A 269 -0.28 12.12 -7.28
N ALA A 270 -1.59 11.93 -7.05
CA ALA A 270 -2.10 10.88 -6.18
C ALA A 270 -1.60 9.48 -6.58
N SER A 271 -1.30 8.66 -5.60
CA SER A 271 -0.80 7.30 -5.78
C SER A 271 -1.94 6.29 -5.83
N ALA A 272 -1.98 5.45 -6.84
CA ALA A 272 -2.97 4.36 -6.94
C ALA A 272 -2.84 3.30 -5.81
N SER A 273 -1.78 3.33 -5.02
CA SER A 273 -1.61 2.47 -3.83
C SER A 273 -2.22 3.09 -2.57
N ASP A 274 -2.44 4.40 -2.57
CA ASP A 274 -3.06 5.14 -1.48
C ASP A 274 -4.59 5.03 -1.54
N GLY A 275 -5.24 5.20 -0.39
CA GLY A 275 -6.69 5.27 -0.34
C GLY A 275 -7.20 6.68 -0.62
N GLU A 276 -8.47 6.78 -0.98
CA GLU A 276 -9.14 8.06 -1.17
C GLU A 276 -10.50 8.09 -0.50
N LEU A 277 -10.76 9.14 0.27
CA LEU A 277 -12.09 9.42 0.82
C LEU A 277 -12.70 10.62 0.10
N PHE A 278 -13.94 10.45 -0.33
CA PHE A 278 -14.76 11.50 -0.94
C PHE A 278 -15.93 11.85 -0.04
N PHE A 279 -16.05 13.11 0.31
CA PHE A 279 -17.15 13.67 1.10
C PHE A 279 -17.82 14.79 0.31
N ALA A 280 -19.12 14.67 0.07
CA ALA A 280 -19.89 15.64 -0.66
C ALA A 280 -21.10 16.11 0.17
N VAL A 281 -21.43 17.40 0.05
CA VAL A 281 -22.63 17.99 0.67
C VAL A 281 -23.43 18.78 -0.32
N LEU A 282 -24.74 18.85 -0.09
CA LEU A 282 -25.72 19.52 -0.91
C LEU A 282 -26.48 20.56 -0.10
N THR A 283 -26.89 21.65 -0.74
CA THR A 283 -27.80 22.63 -0.11
C THR A 283 -29.26 22.21 -0.16
N THR A 284 -29.62 21.30 -1.07
CA THR A 284 -30.97 20.76 -1.25
C THR A 284 -30.90 19.23 -1.24
N ALA A 285 -31.70 18.59 -0.42
CA ALA A 285 -31.76 17.13 -0.37
C ALA A 285 -32.19 16.55 -1.71
N THR A 286 -31.36 15.64 -2.23
CA THR A 286 -31.60 14.87 -3.45
C THR A 286 -30.79 13.59 -3.39
N SER A 287 -31.11 12.59 -4.24
CA SER A 287 -30.29 11.37 -4.30
C SER A 287 -28.90 11.64 -4.89
N MET A 288 -27.91 10.96 -4.37
CA MET A 288 -26.53 10.91 -4.91
C MET A 288 -26.18 9.50 -5.36
N SER A 289 -25.60 9.37 -6.55
CA SER A 289 -25.08 8.09 -7.04
C SER A 289 -23.71 7.80 -6.43
N THR A 290 -23.38 6.52 -6.27
CA THR A 290 -22.01 6.12 -5.87
C THR A 290 -21.05 6.36 -7.02
N PRO A 291 -19.93 7.08 -6.82
CA PRO A 291 -18.89 7.22 -7.83
C PRO A 291 -18.29 5.86 -8.22
N THR A 292 -17.88 5.70 -9.46
CA THR A 292 -17.26 4.45 -9.94
C THR A 292 -15.96 4.17 -9.20
N GLY A 293 -15.82 2.94 -8.67
CA GLY A 293 -14.63 2.52 -7.91
C GLY A 293 -14.69 2.83 -6.41
N TYR A 294 -15.80 3.41 -5.93
CA TYR A 294 -15.98 3.75 -4.52
C TYR A 294 -16.99 2.87 -3.82
N THR A 295 -16.80 2.69 -2.54
CA THR A 295 -17.73 2.01 -1.62
C THR A 295 -18.45 3.06 -0.79
N VAL A 296 -19.78 2.91 -0.66
CA VAL A 296 -20.60 3.78 0.20
C VAL A 296 -20.25 3.53 1.65
N LEU A 297 -19.94 4.60 2.39
CA LEU A 297 -19.78 4.59 3.85
C LEU A 297 -21.03 5.15 4.51
N ASP A 298 -21.49 6.32 4.09
CA ASP A 298 -22.79 6.88 4.48
C ASP A 298 -23.41 7.71 3.35
N VAL A 299 -24.66 7.40 2.99
CA VAL A 299 -25.50 8.20 2.10
C VAL A 299 -26.95 8.07 2.62
N PRO A 300 -27.41 8.98 3.50
CA PRO A 300 -28.76 8.93 4.04
C PRO A 300 -29.83 9.03 2.95
N ALA A 301 -31.01 8.41 3.17
CA ALA A 301 -32.09 8.35 2.19
C ALA A 301 -32.65 9.72 1.78
N SER A 302 -32.59 10.73 2.67
CA SER A 302 -32.95 12.14 2.38
C SER A 302 -31.67 12.99 2.37
N THR A 303 -30.83 12.77 1.36
CA THR A 303 -29.43 13.17 1.44
C THR A 303 -29.18 14.64 1.25
N VAL A 304 -28.48 15.24 2.21
CA VAL A 304 -27.74 16.49 2.07
C VAL A 304 -26.23 16.25 2.14
N HIS A 305 -25.79 15.01 2.37
CA HIS A 305 -24.38 14.63 2.34
C HIS A 305 -24.19 13.19 1.90
N GLY A 306 -22.97 12.84 1.50
CA GLY A 306 -22.54 11.47 1.19
C GLY A 306 -21.07 11.29 1.42
N VAL A 307 -20.70 10.10 1.89
CA VAL A 307 -19.33 9.70 2.19
C VAL A 307 -19.03 8.39 1.48
N TRP A 308 -17.93 8.36 0.74
CA TRP A 308 -17.43 7.19 0.02
C TRP A 308 -15.94 7.01 0.22
N GLY A 309 -15.49 5.76 0.21
CA GLY A 309 -14.08 5.39 0.30
C GLY A 309 -13.64 4.51 -0.87
N SER A 310 -12.41 4.69 -1.32
CA SER A 310 -11.72 3.84 -2.30
C SER A 310 -10.34 3.45 -1.76
N SER A 311 -9.94 2.19 -1.95
CA SER A 311 -8.58 1.74 -1.63
C SER A 311 -7.53 2.15 -2.68
N SER A 312 -7.92 2.96 -3.66
CA SER A 312 -7.05 3.48 -4.71
C SER A 312 -7.36 4.95 -4.95
N ALA A 313 -6.38 5.82 -4.72
CA ALA A 313 -6.52 7.24 -4.99
C ALA A 313 -6.32 7.56 -6.48
N SER A 314 -6.95 8.64 -6.93
CA SER A 314 -6.93 9.08 -8.31
C SER A 314 -6.55 10.56 -8.43
N THR A 315 -5.80 10.90 -9.47
CA THR A 315 -5.50 12.31 -9.81
C THR A 315 -6.67 13.01 -10.49
N ALA A 316 -7.68 12.27 -10.94
CA ALA A 316 -8.89 12.84 -11.56
C ALA A 316 -9.91 13.16 -10.47
N GLY A 317 -10.48 14.37 -10.52
CA GLY A 317 -11.58 14.74 -9.61
C GLY A 317 -12.77 13.79 -9.75
N ILE A 318 -13.33 13.39 -8.62
CA ILE A 318 -14.45 12.44 -8.55
C ILE A 318 -15.72 13.11 -9.04
N THR A 319 -16.55 12.37 -9.77
CA THR A 319 -17.88 12.81 -10.19
C THR A 319 -18.98 11.90 -9.67
N THR A 320 -20.06 12.49 -9.16
CA THR A 320 -21.29 11.77 -8.84
C THR A 320 -22.52 12.52 -9.38
N SER A 321 -23.53 11.77 -9.82
CA SER A 321 -24.77 12.32 -10.35
C SER A 321 -25.78 12.53 -9.22
N LEU A 322 -26.59 13.58 -9.37
CA LEU A 322 -27.70 13.93 -8.49
C LEU A 322 -29.03 13.62 -9.15
N GLY A 323 -30.03 13.22 -8.37
CA GLY A 323 -31.41 13.07 -8.82
C GLY A 323 -32.14 14.41 -9.05
N GLY A 324 -31.51 15.52 -8.70
CA GLY A 324 -32.03 16.89 -8.88
C GLY A 324 -30.88 17.90 -8.87
N SER A 325 -31.18 19.18 -9.05
CA SER A 325 -30.16 20.22 -9.03
C SER A 325 -29.95 20.78 -7.62
N SER A 326 -28.68 20.94 -7.22
CA SER A 326 -28.27 21.52 -5.93
C SER A 326 -26.98 22.33 -6.09
N TYR A 327 -26.72 23.28 -5.19
CA TYR A 327 -25.36 23.73 -4.91
C TYR A 327 -24.68 22.65 -4.05
N TRP A 328 -23.39 22.50 -4.20
CA TRP A 328 -22.62 21.47 -3.51
C TRP A 328 -21.21 21.96 -3.11
N GLY A 329 -20.66 21.30 -2.11
CA GLY A 329 -19.27 21.41 -1.70
C GLY A 329 -18.70 20.03 -1.45
N THR A 330 -17.40 19.82 -1.72
CA THR A 330 -16.72 18.54 -1.57
C THR A 330 -15.40 18.66 -0.87
N ILE A 331 -15.02 17.59 -0.23
CA ILE A 331 -13.66 17.31 0.27
C ILE A 331 -13.22 15.96 -0.26
N GLU A 332 -12.04 15.92 -0.86
CA GLU A 332 -11.30 14.71 -1.19
C GLU A 332 -10.05 14.62 -0.33
N ILE A 333 -9.74 13.45 0.19
CA ILE A 333 -8.60 13.21 1.07
C ILE A 333 -7.86 11.98 0.58
N GLU A 334 -6.57 12.12 0.26
CA GLU A 334 -5.68 11.01 -0.03
C GLU A 334 -5.08 10.48 1.26
N ILE A 335 -5.17 9.15 1.46
CA ILE A 335 -4.72 8.43 2.65
C ILE A 335 -3.53 7.55 2.27
N SER A 336 -2.38 7.81 2.88
CA SER A 336 -1.16 7.03 2.69
C SER A 336 -1.37 5.57 3.10
N HIS A 337 -0.95 4.62 2.25
CA HIS A 337 -0.93 3.19 2.58
C HIS A 337 0.22 2.85 3.55
N GLY A 338 0.04 1.80 4.39
CA GLY A 338 0.99 1.32 5.40
C GLY A 338 1.88 0.15 4.95
#